data_ed0107ea0147add36f2cec81d2cf6325
#
_entry.id   ed0107ea0147add36f2cec81d2cf6325
#
_cell.length_a   1.000
_cell.length_b   1.000
_cell.length_c   1.000
_cell.angle_alpha   90.00
_cell.angle_beta   90.00
_cell.angle_gamma   90.00
#
_symmetry.space_group_name_H-M   'P 1'
#
loop_
_entity.id
_entity.type
_entity.pdbx_description
1 polymer ?
#
loop_
_entity_poly.entity_id
_entity_poly.type
_entity_poly.pdbx_seq_one_letter_code
_entity_poly.pdbx_strand_id
1 'polypeptide(L)'
;MKVMLVFPPTTVYGDDPSVPPVVHPLGLAYLGAYLEQEGHEVNILDGRGSREDTTHTPTYTRFGIPEEEILRREEDLGPDVLGISNMFTAYSGDPHRITKLIKDRHPKLPVIFGGSHPSEFPELVMKDKNVDMVVK
;
A
#
# COMPACT_ATOMS: atom_id res chain seq x y z
N MET A 1 -1.45 -2.31 -19.85
CA MET A 1 -1.48 -1.24 -18.82
C MET A 1 -0.27 -1.39 -17.91
N LYS A 2 0.20 -0.28 -17.37
CA LYS A 2 1.17 -0.29 -16.26
C LYS A 2 0.44 -0.38 -14.93
N VAL A 3 0.73 -1.40 -14.16
CA VAL A 3 0.11 -1.66 -12.85
C VAL A 3 1.17 -1.50 -11.76
N MET A 4 0.90 -0.68 -10.77
CA MET A 4 1.73 -0.61 -9.57
C MET A 4 1.00 -1.28 -8.41
N LEU A 5 1.63 -2.27 -7.80
CA LEU A 5 1.13 -2.95 -6.61
C LEU A 5 1.96 -2.54 -5.40
N VAL A 6 1.32 -2.01 -4.39
CA VAL A 6 1.99 -1.47 -3.20
C VAL A 6 1.59 -2.26 -1.96
N PHE A 7 2.60 -2.75 -1.24
CA PHE A 7 2.43 -3.15 0.15
C PHE A 7 2.88 -1.95 1.02
N PRO A 8 1.98 -1.32 1.79
CA PRO A 8 2.31 -0.10 2.52
C PRO A 8 3.31 -0.34 3.66
N PRO A 9 4.02 0.71 4.11
CA PRO A 9 4.68 0.72 5.42
C PRO A 9 3.68 0.42 6.53
N THR A 10 4.20 0.09 7.71
CA THR A 10 3.38 -0.20 8.89
C THR A 10 3.69 0.77 10.01
N THR A 11 2.69 1.49 10.49
CA THR A 11 2.81 2.39 11.64
C THR A 11 2.19 1.77 12.88
N VAL A 12 2.98 1.66 13.94
CA VAL A 12 2.55 1.18 15.26
C VAL A 12 2.54 2.35 16.23
N TYR A 13 1.42 2.60 16.87
CA TYR A 13 1.25 3.69 17.84
C TYR A 13 1.49 3.20 19.27
N GLY A 14 2.06 4.07 20.11
CA GLY A 14 2.38 3.79 21.51
C GLY A 14 3.75 3.14 21.69
N ASP A 15 3.97 2.61 22.90
CA ASP A 15 5.24 2.01 23.32
C ASP A 15 5.34 0.51 22.99
N ASP A 16 4.58 0.00 22.03
CA ASP A 16 4.64 -1.40 21.66
C ASP A 16 5.97 -1.71 20.95
N PRO A 17 6.87 -2.50 21.57
CA PRO A 17 8.14 -2.85 20.96
C PRO A 17 8.01 -3.95 19.90
N SER A 18 6.80 -4.44 19.64
CA SER A 18 6.59 -5.51 18.66
C SER A 18 6.88 -5.00 17.25
N VAL A 19 7.97 -5.51 16.70
CA VAL A 19 8.33 -5.26 15.30
C VAL A 19 7.46 -6.17 14.43
N PRO A 20 6.63 -5.63 13.53
CA PRO A 20 5.90 -6.48 12.60
C PRO A 20 6.86 -7.36 11.81
N PRO A 21 6.57 -8.65 11.64
CA PRO A 21 7.46 -9.52 10.88
C PRO A 21 7.58 -9.02 9.43
N VAL A 22 8.80 -8.90 8.93
CA VAL A 22 9.05 -8.65 7.51
C VAL A 22 8.79 -9.97 6.77
N VAL A 23 7.65 -10.05 6.12
CA VAL A 23 7.26 -11.20 5.31
C VAL A 23 7.10 -10.72 3.88
N HIS A 24 7.66 -11.47 2.93
CA HIS A 24 7.48 -11.12 1.51
C HIS A 24 5.99 -11.05 1.14
N PRO A 25 5.57 -10.07 0.33
CA PRO A 25 4.18 -9.88 -0.04
C PRO A 25 3.74 -10.89 -1.11
N LEU A 26 3.68 -12.18 -0.73
CA LEU A 26 3.39 -13.28 -1.66
C LEU A 26 2.09 -13.10 -2.43
N GLY A 27 1.04 -12.55 -1.78
CA GLY A 27 -0.22 -12.26 -2.45
C GLY A 27 -0.05 -11.30 -3.63
N LEU A 28 0.76 -10.24 -3.44
CA LEU A 28 1.07 -9.29 -4.53
C LEU A 28 1.96 -9.94 -5.59
N ALA A 29 2.88 -10.82 -5.21
CA ALA A 29 3.72 -11.54 -6.17
C ALA A 29 2.89 -12.48 -7.07
N TYR A 30 1.95 -13.23 -6.50
CA TYR A 30 1.03 -14.06 -7.27
C TYR A 30 0.13 -13.24 -8.19
N LEU A 31 -0.44 -12.15 -7.68
CA LEU A 31 -1.27 -11.25 -8.48
C LEU A 31 -0.46 -10.61 -9.61
N GLY A 32 0.76 -10.16 -9.31
CA GLY A 32 1.66 -9.58 -10.29
C GLY A 32 1.98 -10.55 -11.41
N ALA A 33 2.38 -11.77 -11.08
CA ALA A 33 2.67 -12.81 -12.07
C ALA A 33 1.46 -13.13 -12.97
N TYR A 34 0.26 -13.17 -12.40
CA TYR A 34 -0.98 -13.36 -13.16
C TYR A 34 -1.24 -12.21 -14.12
N LEU A 35 -1.12 -10.96 -13.64
CA LEU A 35 -1.32 -9.77 -14.46
C LEU A 35 -0.29 -9.68 -15.61
N GLU A 36 0.96 -10.08 -15.36
CA GLU A 36 1.99 -10.17 -16.41
C GLU A 36 1.63 -11.20 -17.49
N GLN A 37 1.06 -12.35 -17.12
CA GLN A 37 0.55 -13.35 -18.06
C GLN A 37 -0.58 -12.79 -18.93
N GLU A 38 -1.40 -11.90 -18.38
CA GLU A 38 -2.47 -11.20 -19.11
C GLU A 38 -1.95 -9.99 -19.93
N GLY A 39 -0.64 -9.80 -20.00
CA GLY A 39 0.00 -8.77 -20.85
C GLY A 39 0.09 -7.39 -20.22
N HIS A 40 0.04 -7.28 -18.90
CA HIS A 40 0.26 -6.04 -18.18
C HIS A 40 1.73 -5.88 -17.79
N GLU A 41 2.20 -4.64 -17.71
CA GLU A 41 3.50 -4.30 -17.11
C GLU A 41 3.26 -4.09 -15.59
N VAL A 42 3.89 -4.91 -14.76
CA VAL A 42 3.64 -4.89 -13.31
C VAL A 42 4.89 -4.48 -12.55
N ASN A 43 4.73 -3.55 -11.62
CA ASN A 43 5.73 -3.18 -10.64
C ASN A 43 5.20 -3.42 -9.23
N ILE A 44 5.96 -4.14 -8.41
CA ILE A 44 5.60 -4.39 -7.02
C ILE A 44 6.53 -3.58 -6.12
N LEU A 45 5.94 -2.71 -5.30
CA LEU A 45 6.64 -1.95 -4.28
C LEU A 45 6.31 -2.51 -2.89
N ASP A 46 7.31 -3.13 -2.26
CA ASP A 46 7.22 -3.43 -0.82
C ASP A 46 7.65 -2.18 -0.04
N GLY A 47 6.68 -1.42 0.42
CA GLY A 47 6.89 -0.19 1.18
C GLY A 47 7.40 -0.42 2.61
N ARG A 48 7.45 -1.66 3.09
CA ARG A 48 8.01 -1.96 4.40
C ARG A 48 9.54 -1.85 4.40
N GLY A 49 10.18 -1.93 3.21
CA GLY A 49 11.60 -1.73 3.08
C GLY A 49 12.45 -2.77 3.83
N SER A 50 13.60 -2.34 4.33
CA SER A 50 14.47 -3.11 5.20
C SER A 50 14.23 -2.77 6.68
N ARG A 51 14.88 -3.50 7.60
CA ARG A 51 14.85 -3.15 9.03
C ARG A 51 15.48 -1.80 9.35
N GLU A 52 16.29 -1.27 8.45
CA GLU A 52 16.93 0.04 8.58
C GLU A 52 15.97 1.17 8.25
N ASP A 53 14.90 0.88 7.48
CA ASP A 53 13.85 1.83 7.15
C ASP A 53 12.84 1.95 8.29
N THR A 54 13.31 2.42 9.46
CA THR A 54 12.48 2.58 10.65
C THR A 54 12.57 4.01 11.15
N THR A 55 11.42 4.63 11.36
CA THR A 55 11.30 5.96 11.95
C THR A 55 10.69 5.87 13.34
N HIS A 56 11.40 6.37 14.36
CA HIS A 56 10.93 6.45 15.73
C HIS A 56 10.52 7.87 16.07
N THR A 57 9.34 8.03 16.65
CA THR A 57 8.85 9.29 17.23
C THR A 57 8.35 9.04 18.64
N PRO A 58 8.08 10.08 19.44
CA PRO A 58 7.52 9.90 20.78
C PRO A 58 6.13 9.23 20.81
N THR A 59 5.41 9.17 19.69
CA THR A 59 4.03 8.70 19.64
C THR A 59 3.81 7.48 18.76
N TYR A 60 4.74 7.20 17.84
CA TYR A 60 4.64 6.03 16.96
C TYR A 60 6.02 5.56 16.47
N THR A 61 6.07 4.32 16.06
CA THR A 61 7.16 3.75 15.27
C THR A 61 6.62 3.35 13.90
N ARG A 62 7.25 3.84 12.83
CA ARG A 62 6.93 3.48 11.45
C ARG A 62 8.02 2.57 10.89
N PHE A 63 7.60 1.42 10.40
CA PHE A 63 8.42 0.44 9.70
C PHE A 63 8.19 0.56 8.21
N GLY A 64 9.21 0.94 7.47
CA GLY A 64 9.15 1.04 6.01
C GLY A 64 9.71 2.35 5.45
N ILE A 65 9.82 2.38 4.13
CA ILE A 65 10.37 3.50 3.39
C ILE A 65 9.53 4.79 3.59
N PRO A 66 10.15 5.97 3.47
CA PRO A 66 9.44 7.24 3.55
C PRO A 66 8.34 7.36 2.50
N GLU A 67 7.30 8.12 2.80
CA GLU A 67 6.20 8.38 1.87
C GLU A 67 6.68 9.05 0.58
N GLU A 68 7.62 9.97 0.69
CA GLU A 68 8.23 10.66 -0.44
C GLU A 68 8.88 9.69 -1.42
N GLU A 69 9.46 8.61 -0.94
CA GLU A 69 10.05 7.57 -1.79
C GLU A 69 8.96 6.77 -2.53
N ILE A 70 7.84 6.49 -1.87
CA ILE A 70 6.69 5.83 -2.51
C ILE A 70 6.13 6.71 -3.63
N LEU A 71 5.95 7.99 -3.35
CA LEU A 71 5.44 8.98 -4.29
C LEU A 71 6.40 9.16 -5.48
N ARG A 72 7.70 9.23 -5.21
CA ARG A 72 8.71 9.32 -6.26
C ARG A 72 8.68 8.11 -7.19
N ARG A 73 8.58 6.90 -6.65
CA ARG A 73 8.50 5.67 -7.45
C ARG A 73 7.21 5.59 -8.26
N GLU A 74 6.12 6.08 -7.71
CA GLU A 74 4.84 6.16 -8.43
C GLU A 74 4.96 7.14 -9.61
N GLU A 75 5.53 8.34 -9.38
CA GLU A 75 5.77 9.32 -10.46
C GLU A 75 6.73 8.78 -11.53
N ASP A 76 7.84 8.14 -11.15
CA ASP A 76 8.82 7.58 -12.08
C ASP A 76 8.22 6.47 -12.96
N LEU A 77 7.31 5.67 -12.40
CA LEU A 77 6.64 4.59 -13.12
C LEU A 77 5.51 5.11 -14.02
N GLY A 78 4.75 6.08 -13.55
CA GLY A 78 3.54 6.59 -14.21
C GLY A 78 2.51 5.48 -14.44
N PRO A 79 1.97 4.84 -13.39
CA PRO A 79 1.07 3.72 -13.56
C PRO A 79 -0.30 4.16 -14.09
N ASP A 80 -0.97 3.26 -14.83
CA ASP A 80 -2.36 3.43 -15.25
C ASP A 80 -3.35 3.09 -14.14
N VAL A 81 -2.92 2.26 -13.15
CA VAL A 81 -3.71 1.83 -12.00
C VAL A 81 -2.80 1.49 -10.82
N LEU A 82 -3.28 1.79 -9.62
CA LEU A 82 -2.61 1.51 -8.36
C LEU A 82 -3.40 0.47 -7.56
N GLY A 83 -2.77 -0.67 -7.23
CA GLY A 83 -3.30 -1.65 -6.30
C GLY A 83 -2.61 -1.53 -4.94
N ILE A 84 -3.37 -1.36 -3.88
CA ILE A 84 -2.83 -1.22 -2.52
C ILE A 84 -3.29 -2.39 -1.64
N SER A 85 -2.32 -3.06 -1.04
CA SER A 85 -2.58 -4.12 -0.06
C SER A 85 -2.97 -3.51 1.29
N ASN A 86 -4.11 -3.93 1.83
CA ASN A 86 -4.57 -3.56 3.16
C ASN A 86 -4.93 -4.83 3.95
N MET A 87 -3.90 -5.47 4.53
CA MET A 87 -4.05 -6.78 5.17
C MET A 87 -4.64 -6.71 6.57
N PHE A 88 -4.27 -5.70 7.35
CA PHE A 88 -4.59 -5.66 8.77
C PHE A 88 -5.37 -4.39 9.14
N THR A 89 -6.47 -4.58 9.87
CA THR A 89 -7.29 -3.47 10.36
C THR A 89 -6.51 -2.49 11.22
N ALA A 90 -5.61 -3.00 12.06
CA ALA A 90 -4.78 -2.18 12.95
C ALA A 90 -3.86 -1.19 12.21
N TYR A 91 -3.49 -1.50 10.97
CA TYR A 91 -2.56 -0.69 10.17
C TYR A 91 -3.24 -0.06 8.96
N SER A 92 -4.57 -0.09 8.90
CA SER A 92 -5.33 0.45 7.76
C SER A 92 -5.15 1.95 7.51
N GLY A 93 -4.65 2.68 8.49
CA GLY A 93 -4.34 4.11 8.34
C GLY A 93 -3.25 4.40 7.30
N ASP A 94 -2.23 3.55 7.18
CA ASP A 94 -1.13 3.76 6.24
C ASP A 94 -1.57 3.65 4.77
N PRO A 95 -2.32 2.61 4.33
CA PRO A 95 -2.87 2.53 2.99
C PRO A 95 -3.68 3.77 2.61
N HIS A 96 -4.60 4.20 3.48
CA HIS A 96 -5.45 5.37 3.24
C HIS A 96 -4.64 6.66 3.12
N ARG A 97 -3.64 6.86 3.99
CA ARG A 97 -2.77 8.03 3.94
C ARG A 97 -1.96 8.10 2.65
N ILE A 98 -1.35 7.00 2.22
CA ILE A 98 -0.61 6.92 0.95
C ILE A 98 -1.54 7.21 -0.22
N THR A 99 -2.72 6.60 -0.23
CA THR A 99 -3.73 6.84 -1.26
C THR A 99 -4.09 8.32 -1.38
N LYS A 100 -4.33 8.97 -0.24
CA LYS A 100 -4.62 10.40 -0.23
C LYS A 100 -3.49 11.22 -0.86
N LEU A 101 -2.24 10.96 -0.46
CA LEU A 101 -1.08 11.68 -0.98
C LEU A 101 -0.92 11.51 -2.50
N ILE A 102 -1.17 10.30 -3.02
CA ILE A 102 -1.15 10.03 -4.45
C ILE A 102 -2.30 10.73 -5.16
N LYS A 103 -3.53 10.64 -4.63
CA LYS A 103 -4.71 11.30 -5.21
C LYS A 103 -4.62 12.82 -5.20
N ASP A 104 -3.94 13.41 -4.23
CA ASP A 104 -3.71 14.87 -4.19
C ASP A 104 -2.85 15.33 -5.39
N ARG A 105 -1.97 14.47 -5.94
CA ARG A 105 -1.14 14.72 -7.12
C ARG A 105 -1.79 14.22 -8.41
N HIS A 106 -2.39 13.04 -8.36
CA HIS A 106 -2.97 12.32 -9.49
C HIS A 106 -4.44 11.95 -9.21
N PRO A 107 -5.37 12.93 -9.18
CA PRO A 107 -6.76 12.69 -8.76
C PRO A 107 -7.54 11.71 -9.65
N LYS A 108 -7.06 11.50 -10.88
CA LYS A 108 -7.70 10.57 -11.84
C LYS A 108 -7.11 9.17 -11.85
N LEU A 109 -5.98 8.93 -11.15
CA LEU A 109 -5.37 7.60 -11.08
C LEU A 109 -6.30 6.64 -10.33
N PRO A 110 -6.77 5.55 -10.95
CA PRO A 110 -7.60 4.57 -10.26
C PRO A 110 -6.83 3.88 -9.14
N VAL A 111 -7.42 3.82 -7.95
CA VAL A 111 -6.85 3.15 -6.78
C VAL A 111 -7.76 2.03 -6.32
N ILE A 112 -7.19 0.82 -6.25
CA ILE A 112 -7.87 -0.42 -5.89
C ILE A 112 -7.29 -0.94 -4.58
N PHE A 113 -8.13 -1.20 -3.59
CA PHE A 113 -7.72 -1.85 -2.35
C PHE A 113 -8.05 -3.34 -2.39
N GLY A 114 -7.09 -4.15 -1.93
CA GLY A 114 -7.25 -5.59 -1.72
C GLY A 114 -6.62 -6.05 -0.42
N GLY A 115 -6.91 -7.28 -0.04
CA GLY A 115 -6.42 -7.89 1.19
C GLY A 115 -7.52 -8.18 2.19
N SER A 116 -7.17 -8.70 3.37
CA SER A 116 -8.15 -9.20 4.35
C SER A 116 -9.06 -8.09 4.89
N HIS A 117 -8.51 -6.90 5.18
CA HIS A 117 -9.32 -5.81 5.72
C HIS A 117 -10.41 -5.32 4.75
N PRO A 118 -10.12 -4.98 3.47
CA PRO A 118 -11.18 -4.61 2.52
C PRO A 118 -12.15 -5.75 2.22
N SER A 119 -11.70 -7.00 2.25
CA SER A 119 -12.58 -8.17 2.05
C SER A 119 -13.64 -8.28 3.15
N GLU A 120 -13.26 -8.00 4.40
CA GLU A 120 -14.14 -8.07 5.56
C GLU A 120 -14.97 -6.79 5.73
N PHE A 121 -14.38 -5.62 5.47
CA PHE A 121 -15.00 -4.32 5.71
C PHE A 121 -15.06 -3.43 4.46
N PRO A 122 -15.59 -3.90 3.32
CA PRO A 122 -15.55 -3.14 2.06
C PRO A 122 -16.28 -1.80 2.15
N GLU A 123 -17.40 -1.77 2.84
CA GLU A 123 -18.20 -0.54 3.01
C GLU A 123 -17.47 0.52 3.86
N LEU A 124 -16.66 0.08 4.83
CA LEU A 124 -15.86 0.97 5.65
C LEU A 124 -14.73 1.59 4.82
N VAL A 125 -14.02 0.76 4.05
CA VAL A 125 -12.93 1.19 3.17
C VAL A 125 -13.44 2.16 2.11
N MET A 126 -14.59 1.87 1.50
CA MET A 126 -15.21 2.72 0.47
C MET A 126 -15.78 4.05 0.98
N LYS A 127 -15.77 4.31 2.30
CA LYS A 127 -16.05 5.66 2.82
C LYS A 127 -14.94 6.66 2.48
N ASP A 128 -13.73 6.18 2.25
CA ASP A 128 -12.64 7.01 1.73
C ASP A 128 -12.85 7.25 0.24
N LYS A 129 -13.13 8.50 -0.12
CA LYS A 129 -13.38 8.91 -1.51
C LYS A 129 -12.16 8.81 -2.42
N ASN A 130 -10.99 8.56 -1.84
CA ASN A 130 -9.74 8.35 -2.60
C ASN A 130 -9.60 6.88 -3.06
N VAL A 131 -10.42 5.97 -2.53
CA VAL A 131 -10.46 4.57 -2.96
C VAL A 131 -11.56 4.40 -4.01
N ASP A 132 -11.18 3.95 -5.20
CA ASP A 132 -12.13 3.81 -6.32
C ASP A 132 -12.79 2.43 -6.34
N MET A 133 -12.08 1.39 -5.84
CA MET A 133 -12.55 0.00 -5.88
C MET A 133 -11.98 -0.84 -4.74
N VAL A 134 -12.73 -1.84 -4.33
CA VAL A 134 -12.30 -2.92 -3.43
C VAL A 134 -12.40 -4.25 -4.15
N VAL A 135 -11.34 -5.07 -4.04
CA VAL A 135 -11.32 -6.48 -4.49
C VAL A 135 -11.33 -7.38 -3.26
N LYS A 136 -12.23 -8.38 -3.28
CA LYS A 136 -12.39 -9.38 -2.22
C LYS A 136 -11.71 -10.69 -2.58
#